data_954c4ef2672b00930e44deb7dbd9e112
#
_entry.id   954c4ef2672b00930e44deb7dbd9e112
#
_cell.length_a   1.000
_cell.length_b   1.000
_cell.length_c   1.000
_cell.angle_alpha   90.00
_cell.angle_beta   90.00
_cell.angle_gamma   90.00
#
_symmetry.space_group_name_H-M   'P 1'
#
loop_
_entity.id
_entity.type
_entity.pdbx_description
1 polymer ?
#
loop_
_entity_poly.entity_id
_entity_poly.type
_entity_poly.pdbx_seq_one_letter_code
_entity_poly.pdbx_strand_id
1 'polypeptide(L)'
;PPDRAPKLLACFTQMLDIAHSQPKVERVVLMGKSMGGRMAALLACDPALAARINRVICLGYPFVPLKGGEPRLEPLNECQVPVLVVQGERDKFGGKEQIPNWPLKAEIGLAWITDGDHSFVPRKSSGTTEAANLARAIDLSSDFIG
;
A
#
# COMPACT_ATOMS: atom_id res chain seq x y z
N PRO A 1 4.37 17.24 5.78
CA PRO A 1 5.45 18.10 5.33
C PRO A 1 6.36 17.38 4.33
N PRO A 2 6.91 18.11 3.35
CA PRO A 2 7.79 17.50 2.35
C PRO A 2 9.01 16.80 2.94
N ASP A 3 9.45 17.23 4.11
CA ASP A 3 10.66 16.70 4.76
C ASP A 3 10.47 15.34 5.41
N ARG A 4 9.22 14.85 5.49
CA ARG A 4 8.95 13.56 6.13
C ARG A 4 9.40 12.38 5.29
N ALA A 5 9.30 12.47 3.96
CA ALA A 5 9.60 11.35 3.08
C ALA A 5 11.04 10.83 3.23
N PRO A 6 12.10 11.68 3.20
CA PRO A 6 13.46 11.19 3.39
C PRO A 6 13.68 10.53 4.75
N LYS A 7 13.08 11.08 5.81
CA LYS A 7 13.18 10.49 7.16
C LYS A 7 12.49 9.14 7.24
N LEU A 8 11.31 9.01 6.63
CA LEU A 8 10.58 7.75 6.60
C LEU A 8 11.31 6.69 5.79
N LEU A 9 11.89 7.07 4.64
CA LEU A 9 12.69 6.15 3.84
C LEU A 9 13.92 5.66 4.59
N ALA A 10 14.61 6.56 5.30
CA ALA A 10 15.76 6.19 6.12
C ALA A 10 15.34 5.22 7.25
N CYS A 11 14.20 5.46 7.88
CA CYS A 11 13.67 4.59 8.92
C CYS A 11 13.35 3.20 8.37
N PHE A 12 12.69 3.10 7.22
CA PHE A 12 12.41 1.82 6.56
C PHE A 12 13.68 1.07 6.21
N THR A 13 14.70 1.79 5.72
CA THR A 13 16.00 1.17 5.38
C THR A 13 16.65 0.58 6.63
N GLN A 14 16.62 1.29 7.76
CA GLN A 14 17.12 0.75 9.03
C GLN A 14 16.33 -0.47 9.47
N MET A 15 15.02 -0.46 9.32
CA MET A 15 14.18 -1.62 9.66
C MET A 15 14.53 -2.84 8.80
N LEU A 16 14.81 -2.63 7.51
CA LEU A 16 15.28 -3.71 6.63
C LEU A 16 16.62 -4.27 7.10
N ASP A 17 17.56 -3.41 7.50
CA ASP A 17 18.85 -3.84 8.02
C ASP A 17 18.68 -4.69 9.27
N ILE A 18 17.83 -4.27 10.19
CA ILE A 18 17.53 -5.01 11.42
C ILE A 18 16.89 -6.36 11.07
N ALA A 19 15.89 -6.38 10.19
CA ALA A 19 15.21 -7.61 9.81
C ALA A 19 16.18 -8.61 9.18
N HIS A 20 17.01 -8.17 8.25
CA HIS A 20 17.96 -9.04 7.58
C HIS A 20 19.13 -9.50 8.46
N SER A 21 19.35 -8.84 9.61
CA SER A 21 20.33 -9.28 10.59
C SER A 21 19.86 -10.48 11.43
N GLN A 22 18.56 -10.81 11.37
CA GLN A 22 18.02 -11.95 12.12
C GLN A 22 18.34 -13.26 11.43
N PRO A 23 18.83 -14.29 12.16
CA PRO A 23 19.37 -15.52 11.53
C PRO A 23 18.35 -16.33 10.72
N LYS A 24 17.07 -16.20 10.97
CA LYS A 24 16.03 -17.01 10.32
C LYS A 24 15.13 -16.23 9.37
N VAL A 25 15.46 -14.97 9.08
CA VAL A 25 14.67 -14.16 8.16
C VAL A 25 15.11 -14.43 6.74
N GLU A 26 14.23 -15.03 5.96
CA GLU A 26 14.46 -15.32 4.54
C GLU A 26 13.73 -14.34 3.63
N ARG A 27 12.59 -13.81 4.09
CA ARG A 27 11.72 -12.96 3.30
C ARG A 27 11.28 -11.77 4.13
N VAL A 28 11.28 -10.59 3.53
CA VAL A 28 10.78 -9.37 4.17
C VAL A 28 9.64 -8.82 3.33
N VAL A 29 8.49 -8.67 3.94
CA VAL A 29 7.32 -8.03 3.34
C VAL A 29 7.13 -6.68 4.02
N LEU A 30 7.04 -5.62 3.21
CA LEU A 30 6.73 -4.30 3.73
C LEU A 30 5.23 -4.06 3.60
N MET A 31 4.61 -3.70 4.70
CA MET A 31 3.20 -3.36 4.74
C MET A 31 3.04 -2.00 5.40
N GLY A 32 2.32 -1.12 4.77
CA GLY A 32 2.09 0.20 5.32
C GLY A 32 0.70 0.73 5.04
N LYS A 33 0.18 1.50 5.99
CA LYS A 33 -1.08 2.20 5.84
C LYS A 33 -0.84 3.61 5.32
N SER A 34 -1.64 4.04 4.35
CA SER A 34 -1.61 5.39 3.79
C SER A 34 -0.20 5.77 3.33
N MET A 35 0.39 6.84 3.88
CA MET A 35 1.74 7.27 3.53
C MET A 35 2.79 6.17 3.77
N GLY A 36 2.61 5.32 4.78
CA GLY A 36 3.51 4.20 5.03
C GLY A 36 3.59 3.24 3.86
N GLY A 37 2.46 2.93 3.23
CA GLY A 37 2.41 2.09 2.03
C GLY A 37 3.07 2.76 0.84
N ARG A 38 2.84 4.05 0.66
CA ARG A 38 3.47 4.82 -0.41
C ARG A 38 4.99 4.84 -0.26
N MET A 39 5.49 5.02 0.96
CA MET A 39 6.93 5.02 1.23
C MET A 39 7.53 3.62 1.02
N ALA A 40 6.83 2.57 1.42
CA ALA A 40 7.27 1.19 1.19
C ALA A 40 7.41 0.90 -0.30
N ALA A 41 6.41 1.28 -1.10
CA ALA A 41 6.45 1.13 -2.56
C ALA A 41 7.60 1.93 -3.18
N LEU A 42 7.79 3.17 -2.72
CA LEU A 42 8.87 4.03 -3.21
C LEU A 42 10.24 3.42 -2.91
N LEU A 43 10.43 2.87 -1.72
CA LEU A 43 11.65 2.18 -1.33
C LEU A 43 11.96 1.02 -2.27
N ALA A 44 10.94 0.26 -2.65
CA ALA A 44 11.08 -0.89 -3.54
C ALA A 44 11.28 -0.53 -5.01
N CYS A 45 11.29 0.77 -5.35
CA CYS A 45 11.67 1.23 -6.68
C CYS A 45 13.19 1.25 -6.87
N ASP A 46 13.96 1.31 -5.78
CA ASP A 46 15.41 1.25 -5.82
C ASP A 46 15.84 -0.21 -5.98
N PRO A 47 16.53 -0.59 -7.09
CA PRO A 47 16.89 -1.99 -7.32
C PRO A 47 17.71 -2.62 -6.20
N ALA A 48 18.61 -1.85 -5.57
CA ALA A 48 19.43 -2.37 -4.47
C ALA A 48 18.60 -2.71 -3.25
N LEU A 49 17.62 -1.88 -2.92
CA LEU A 49 16.71 -2.12 -1.79
C LEU A 49 15.65 -3.16 -2.13
N ALA A 50 15.17 -3.16 -3.37
CA ALA A 50 14.18 -4.13 -3.83
C ALA A 50 14.69 -5.57 -3.71
N ALA A 51 15.99 -5.79 -3.89
CA ALA A 51 16.59 -7.13 -3.73
C ALA A 51 16.40 -7.69 -2.32
N ARG A 52 16.16 -6.83 -1.34
CA ARG A 52 15.97 -7.19 0.08
C ARG A 52 14.49 -7.26 0.47
N ILE A 53 13.60 -6.92 -0.45
CA ILE A 53 12.15 -6.88 -0.22
C ILE A 53 11.48 -7.95 -1.08
N ASN A 54 10.62 -8.75 -0.48
CA ASN A 54 9.90 -9.79 -1.21
C ASN A 54 8.61 -9.24 -1.86
N ARG A 55 7.81 -8.51 -1.08
CA ARG A 55 6.53 -7.96 -1.52
C ARG A 55 6.23 -6.67 -0.78
N VAL A 56 5.33 -5.87 -1.34
CA VAL A 56 4.81 -4.65 -0.71
C VAL A 56 3.29 -4.71 -0.65
N ILE A 57 2.73 -4.36 0.50
CA ILE A 57 1.28 -4.24 0.67
C ILE A 57 0.98 -2.81 1.11
N CYS A 58 0.09 -2.15 0.38
CA CYS A 58 -0.37 -0.80 0.68
C CYS A 58 -1.83 -0.85 1.14
N LEU A 59 -2.08 -0.39 2.34
CA LEU A 59 -3.43 -0.30 2.90
C LEU A 59 -3.91 1.15 2.81
N GLY A 60 -4.84 1.42 1.91
CA GLY A 60 -5.32 2.78 1.68
C GLY A 60 -4.23 3.68 1.08
N TYR A 61 -3.78 3.35 -0.13
CA TYR A 61 -2.74 4.13 -0.80
C TYR A 61 -3.25 5.55 -1.13
N PRO A 62 -2.51 6.60 -0.77
CA PRO A 62 -2.93 7.98 -1.02
C PRO A 62 -2.56 8.42 -2.44
N PHE A 63 -3.39 8.05 -3.42
CA PHE A 63 -3.13 8.36 -4.83
C PHE A 63 -3.06 9.85 -5.09
N VAL A 64 -4.00 10.62 -4.54
CA VAL A 64 -4.05 12.07 -4.73
C VAL A 64 -4.00 12.78 -3.39
N PRO A 65 -3.42 14.01 -3.34
CA PRO A 65 -3.50 14.82 -2.12
C PRO A 65 -4.94 15.21 -1.81
N LEU A 66 -5.22 15.56 -0.57
CA LEU A 66 -6.55 15.96 -0.12
C LEU A 66 -7.11 17.14 -0.93
N LYS A 67 -6.24 18.02 -1.39
CA LYS A 67 -6.60 19.19 -2.20
C LYS A 67 -6.72 18.90 -3.70
N GLY A 68 -6.61 17.61 -4.08
CA GLY A 68 -6.56 17.21 -5.46
C GLY A 68 -5.16 17.34 -6.06
N GLY A 69 -5.01 16.96 -7.30
CA GLY A 69 -3.74 17.00 -8.03
C GLY A 69 -3.50 15.70 -8.80
N GLU A 70 -2.29 15.57 -9.32
CA GLU A 70 -1.91 14.40 -10.09
C GLU A 70 -1.81 13.15 -9.21
N PRO A 71 -2.25 11.98 -9.70
CA PRO A 71 -2.12 10.74 -8.94
C PRO A 71 -0.65 10.30 -8.83
N ARG A 72 -0.29 9.79 -7.67
CA ARG A 72 1.07 9.34 -7.36
C ARG A 72 1.28 7.90 -7.80
N LEU A 73 1.35 7.68 -9.11
CA LEU A 73 1.41 6.34 -9.70
C LEU A 73 2.82 5.77 -9.75
N GLU A 74 3.85 6.61 -9.78
CA GLU A 74 5.24 6.17 -9.95
C GLU A 74 5.70 5.16 -8.92
N PRO A 75 5.46 5.35 -7.60
CA PRO A 75 5.91 4.36 -6.63
C PRO A 75 5.34 2.96 -6.88
N LEU A 76 4.12 2.89 -7.41
CA LEU A 76 3.48 1.62 -7.73
C LEU A 76 3.97 1.07 -9.06
N ASN A 77 3.96 1.91 -10.10
CA ASN A 77 4.32 1.48 -11.45
C ASN A 77 5.80 1.12 -11.58
N GLU A 78 6.66 1.76 -10.81
CA GLU A 78 8.11 1.51 -10.85
C GLU A 78 8.59 0.56 -9.76
N CYS A 79 7.68 0.05 -8.94
CA CYS A 79 8.02 -0.92 -7.90
C CYS A 79 8.62 -2.19 -8.51
N GLN A 80 9.78 -2.61 -7.99
CA GLN A 80 10.54 -3.74 -8.53
C GLN A 80 10.07 -5.10 -8.00
N VAL A 81 9.12 -5.10 -7.07
CA VAL A 81 8.59 -6.32 -6.45
C VAL A 81 7.08 -6.35 -6.58
N PRO A 82 6.43 -7.52 -6.40
CA PRO A 82 4.98 -7.57 -6.42
C PRO A 82 4.37 -6.65 -5.35
N VAL A 83 3.34 -5.91 -5.74
CA VAL A 83 2.64 -4.98 -4.85
C VAL A 83 1.14 -5.25 -4.88
N LEU A 84 0.53 -5.23 -3.70
CA LEU A 84 -0.91 -5.28 -3.52
C LEU A 84 -1.38 -3.97 -2.90
N VAL A 85 -2.36 -3.35 -3.52
CA VAL A 85 -3.05 -2.19 -2.96
C VAL A 85 -4.43 -2.65 -2.50
N VAL A 86 -4.68 -2.54 -1.20
CA VAL A 86 -5.99 -2.81 -0.60
C VAL A 86 -6.65 -1.46 -0.38
N GLN A 87 -7.74 -1.20 -1.10
CA GLN A 87 -8.29 0.15 -1.20
C GLN A 87 -9.80 0.15 -0.90
N GLY A 88 -10.24 1.13 -0.12
CA GLY A 88 -11.66 1.35 0.11
C GLY A 88 -12.35 1.85 -1.14
N GLU A 89 -13.54 1.34 -1.44
CA GLU A 89 -14.28 1.75 -2.63
C GLU A 89 -14.58 3.25 -2.67
N ARG A 90 -14.78 3.85 -1.50
CA ARG A 90 -15.09 5.29 -1.34
C ARG A 90 -13.90 6.11 -0.81
N ASP A 91 -12.68 5.58 -0.96
CA ASP A 91 -11.51 6.30 -0.49
C ASP A 91 -11.37 7.63 -1.24
N LYS A 92 -11.35 8.74 -0.49
CA LYS A 92 -11.26 10.09 -1.07
C LYS A 92 -9.90 10.39 -1.68
N PHE A 93 -8.88 9.60 -1.35
CA PHE A 93 -7.55 9.73 -1.93
C PHE A 93 -7.35 8.83 -3.15
N GLY A 94 -8.40 8.18 -3.62
CA GLY A 94 -8.41 7.32 -4.79
C GLY A 94 -9.38 6.17 -4.60
N GLY A 95 -10.59 6.31 -5.13
CA GLY A 95 -11.65 5.33 -4.99
C GLY A 95 -11.91 4.54 -6.25
N LYS A 96 -12.93 3.70 -6.20
CA LYS A 96 -13.28 2.77 -7.27
C LYS A 96 -13.68 3.46 -8.58
N GLU A 97 -14.19 4.69 -8.51
CA GLU A 97 -14.58 5.45 -9.69
C GLU A 97 -13.40 6.17 -10.33
N GLN A 98 -12.34 6.43 -9.57
CA GLN A 98 -11.19 7.21 -10.02
C GLN A 98 -10.06 6.34 -10.57
N ILE A 99 -9.68 5.30 -9.84
CA ILE A 99 -8.50 4.49 -10.15
C ILE A 99 -8.54 3.88 -11.55
N PRO A 100 -9.67 3.38 -12.08
CA PRO A 100 -9.69 2.82 -13.43
C PRO A 100 -9.33 3.80 -14.54
N ASN A 101 -9.39 5.11 -14.25
CA ASN A 101 -9.04 6.15 -15.22
C ASN A 101 -7.55 6.46 -15.25
N TRP A 102 -6.77 5.89 -14.35
CA TRP A 102 -5.33 6.14 -14.25
C TRP A 102 -4.52 4.99 -14.83
N PRO A 103 -3.35 5.28 -15.44
CA PRO A 103 -2.54 4.24 -16.09
C PRO A 103 -1.70 3.44 -15.10
N LEU A 104 -2.34 2.66 -14.26
CA LEU A 104 -1.68 1.69 -13.41
C LEU A 104 -1.32 0.43 -14.21
N LYS A 105 -0.13 -0.11 -13.96
CA LYS A 105 0.29 -1.36 -14.60
C LYS A 105 -0.62 -2.52 -14.17
N ALA A 106 -0.88 -3.43 -15.12
CA ALA A 106 -1.77 -4.56 -14.88
C ALA A 106 -1.25 -5.53 -13.81
N GLU A 107 0.06 -5.57 -13.59
CA GLU A 107 0.69 -6.43 -12.60
C GLU A 107 0.42 -5.99 -11.16
N ILE A 108 0.02 -4.73 -10.97
CA ILE A 108 -0.31 -4.23 -9.63
C ILE A 108 -1.60 -4.87 -9.16
N GLY A 109 -1.54 -5.57 -8.02
CA GLY A 109 -2.72 -6.12 -7.39
C GLY A 109 -3.56 -5.00 -6.78
N LEU A 110 -4.84 -4.96 -7.12
CA LEU A 110 -5.78 -3.97 -6.60
C LEU A 110 -6.99 -4.70 -6.06
N ALA A 111 -7.21 -4.61 -4.77
CA ALA A 111 -8.33 -5.26 -4.10
C ALA A 111 -9.20 -4.22 -3.41
N TRP A 112 -10.51 -4.30 -3.62
CA TRP A 112 -11.47 -3.35 -3.11
C TRP A 112 -12.07 -3.80 -1.79
N ILE A 113 -12.19 -2.87 -0.85
CA ILE A 113 -12.90 -3.07 0.40
C ILE A 113 -14.29 -2.45 0.28
N THR A 114 -15.29 -3.28 0.45
CA THR A 114 -16.69 -2.94 0.21
C THR A 114 -17.14 -1.71 0.99
N ASP A 115 -17.57 -0.69 0.25
CA ASP A 115 -18.05 0.59 0.79
C ASP A 115 -17.09 1.27 1.77
N GLY A 116 -15.83 0.83 1.81
CA GLY A 116 -14.84 1.38 2.75
C GLY A 116 -14.35 2.75 2.36
N ASP A 117 -14.12 3.60 3.37
CA ASP A 117 -13.42 4.86 3.20
C ASP A 117 -11.89 4.62 3.25
N HIS A 118 -11.11 5.68 3.47
CA HIS A 118 -9.65 5.58 3.55
C HIS A 118 -9.17 4.64 4.65
N SER A 119 -9.95 4.45 5.70
CA SER A 119 -9.67 3.54 6.82
C SER A 119 -10.54 2.28 6.78
N PHE A 120 -11.17 1.99 5.65
CA PHE A 120 -12.03 0.82 5.41
C PHE A 120 -13.35 0.85 6.18
N VAL A 121 -13.73 1.99 6.71
CA VAL A 121 -14.97 2.16 7.44
C VAL A 121 -16.14 2.30 6.45
N PRO A 122 -17.14 1.41 6.50
CA PRO A 122 -18.30 1.49 5.62
C PRO A 122 -19.36 2.42 6.18
N ARG A 123 -20.29 2.86 5.32
CA ARG A 123 -21.49 3.54 5.76
C ARG A 123 -22.43 2.53 6.42
N LYS A 124 -23.24 3.00 7.35
CA LYS A 124 -24.22 2.13 8.05
C LYS A 124 -25.19 1.45 7.08
N SER A 125 -25.52 2.14 5.99
CA SER A 125 -26.46 1.64 4.98
C SER A 125 -25.86 0.59 4.04
N SER A 126 -24.56 0.31 4.13
CA SER A 126 -23.87 -0.57 3.18
C SER A 126 -24.19 -2.05 3.34
N GLY A 127 -24.63 -2.45 4.53
CA GLY A 127 -24.84 -3.87 4.85
C GLY A 127 -23.58 -4.60 5.34
N THR A 128 -22.43 -3.95 5.34
CA THR A 128 -21.21 -4.52 5.91
C THR A 128 -20.79 -3.73 7.17
N THR A 129 -19.74 -4.19 7.84
CA THR A 129 -19.23 -3.57 9.08
C THR A 129 -17.74 -3.28 8.96
N GLU A 130 -17.24 -2.39 9.82
CA GLU A 130 -15.81 -2.12 9.90
C GLU A 130 -15.03 -3.39 10.22
N ALA A 131 -15.53 -4.20 11.17
CA ALA A 131 -14.88 -5.45 11.55
C ALA A 131 -14.78 -6.42 10.36
N ALA A 132 -15.86 -6.56 9.57
CA ALA A 132 -15.85 -7.41 8.38
C ALA A 132 -14.86 -6.89 7.33
N ASN A 133 -14.80 -5.57 7.13
CA ASN A 133 -13.87 -4.96 6.19
C ASN A 133 -12.41 -5.15 6.62
N LEU A 134 -12.11 -5.00 7.90
CA LEU A 134 -10.77 -5.25 8.41
C LEU A 134 -10.37 -6.71 8.27
N ALA A 135 -11.29 -7.63 8.56
CA ALA A 135 -11.05 -9.06 8.36
C ALA A 135 -10.76 -9.37 6.88
N ARG A 136 -11.50 -8.75 5.98
CA ARG A 136 -11.29 -8.90 4.54
C ARG A 136 -9.89 -8.39 4.13
N ALA A 137 -9.48 -7.24 4.64
CA ALA A 137 -8.16 -6.69 4.38
C ALA A 137 -7.05 -7.61 4.87
N ILE A 138 -7.23 -8.21 6.05
CA ILE A 138 -6.28 -9.18 6.60
C ILE A 138 -6.18 -10.42 5.71
N ASP A 139 -7.32 -10.97 5.29
CA ASP A 139 -7.35 -12.16 4.43
C ASP A 139 -6.69 -11.89 3.08
N LEU A 140 -6.98 -10.76 2.46
CA LEU A 140 -6.35 -10.36 1.20
C LEU A 140 -4.83 -10.24 1.34
N SER A 141 -4.39 -9.64 2.42
CA SER A 141 -2.95 -9.46 2.69
C SER A 141 -2.27 -10.80 2.95
N SER A 142 -2.90 -11.66 3.75
CA SER A 142 -2.40 -13.01 4.06
C SER A 142 -2.27 -13.86 2.80
N ASP A 143 -3.29 -13.85 1.95
CA ASP A 143 -3.30 -14.59 0.69
C ASP A 143 -2.19 -14.10 -0.24
N PHE A 144 -1.95 -12.79 -0.27
CA PHE A 144 -0.90 -12.19 -1.10
C PHE A 144 0.50 -12.58 -0.63
N ILE A 145 0.69 -12.72 0.66
CA ILE A 145 1.99 -13.14 1.23
C ILE A 145 2.26 -14.63 0.92
N GLY A 146 1.25 -15.43 0.91
CA GLY A 146 1.34 -16.86 0.59
C GLY A 146 1.43 -17.80 1.78
#